data_cf1ab31d6e79d2b4843cd7b4b72de361
#
_entry.id   cf1ab31d6e79d2b4843cd7b4b72de361
#
_cell.length_a   1.000
_cell.length_b   1.000
_cell.length_c   1.000
_cell.angle_alpha   90.00
_cell.angle_beta   90.00
_cell.angle_gamma   90.00
#
_symmetry.space_group_name_H-M   'P 1'
#
loop_
_entity.id
_entity.type
_entity.pdbx_description
1 polymer ?
#
loop_
_entity_poly.entity_id
_entity_poly.type
_entity_poly.pdbx_seq_one_letter_code
_entity_poly.pdbx_strand_id
1 'polypeptide(L)'
;QGLVNFYLHIVPILVFINKLVNVTPEATPVTSMIQKSEASRNRVDWQTHVLDASNKDNAGVDGADVTNATADYTAPTALFNYCQTPQRPFGASFTYDAINKPGMGQGDKSGFDAEKIRKGKVLKLDIEAMILSNNDRQQSLPETTQAGKLRGIQRWITTNIVSAADPRYGSAVLSSKMFYDLAQKSVDSGGEPETVFANSFARMKINEFVGPPTRDIDSLGRKIMHMIDIIQSIAGPQQIVFSRELKDDSAAQTVLLM
;
A
#
# COMPACT_ATOMS: atom_id res chain seq x y z
N GLN A 1 -38.69 35.73 -13.03
CA GLN A 1 -37.87 35.04 -11.98
C GLN A 1 -37.16 33.78 -12.49
N GLY A 2 -37.66 33.11 -13.54
CA GLY A 2 -37.04 31.88 -14.06
C GLY A 2 -35.78 32.11 -14.92
N LEU A 3 -35.69 33.23 -15.64
CA LEU A 3 -34.57 33.55 -16.53
C LEU A 3 -33.28 33.91 -15.78
N VAL A 4 -33.41 34.58 -14.62
CA VAL A 4 -32.25 34.99 -13.80
C VAL A 4 -31.56 33.77 -13.17
N ASN A 5 -32.32 32.74 -12.77
CA ASN A 5 -31.75 31.50 -12.21
C ASN A 5 -31.06 30.64 -13.28
N PHE A 6 -31.51 30.70 -14.53
CA PHE A 6 -30.89 29.97 -15.63
C PHE A 6 -29.51 30.53 -15.99
N TYR A 7 -29.34 31.85 -15.97
CA TYR A 7 -28.04 32.50 -16.19
C TYR A 7 -27.04 32.25 -15.04
N LEU A 8 -27.51 32.20 -13.81
CA LEU A 8 -26.63 31.95 -12.65
C LEU A 8 -26.08 30.53 -12.62
N HIS A 9 -26.78 29.55 -13.22
CA HIS A 9 -26.29 28.18 -13.34
C HIS A 9 -25.37 27.94 -14.55
N ILE A 10 -25.53 28.71 -15.62
CA ILE A 10 -24.68 28.56 -16.82
C ILE A 10 -23.24 29.06 -16.57
N VAL A 11 -23.07 30.14 -15.82
CA VAL A 11 -21.74 30.72 -15.56
C VAL A 11 -20.77 29.76 -14.86
N PRO A 12 -21.14 29.06 -13.77
CA PRO A 12 -20.25 28.07 -13.17
C PRO A 12 -20.00 26.83 -14.07
N ILE A 13 -20.96 26.42 -14.89
CA ILE A 13 -20.77 25.31 -15.84
C ILE A 13 -19.77 25.69 -16.96
N LEU A 14 -19.85 26.90 -17.48
CA LEU A 14 -18.89 27.39 -18.50
C LEU A 14 -17.47 27.52 -17.93
N VAL A 15 -17.31 27.94 -16.69
CA VAL A 15 -16.00 28.01 -16.02
C VAL A 15 -15.43 26.62 -15.77
N PHE A 16 -16.27 25.63 -15.47
CA PHE A 16 -15.81 24.22 -15.34
C PHE A 16 -15.40 23.59 -16.66
N ILE A 17 -16.06 23.91 -17.77
CA ILE A 17 -15.73 23.38 -19.11
C ILE A 17 -14.35 23.86 -19.59
N ASN A 18 -13.93 25.06 -19.20
CA ASN A 18 -12.64 25.62 -19.59
C ASN A 18 -11.45 25.15 -18.72
N LYS A 19 -11.68 24.35 -17.68
CA LYS A 19 -10.63 23.80 -16.84
C LYS A 19 -10.71 22.28 -16.82
N LEU A 20 -9.71 21.61 -17.35
CA LEU A 20 -9.57 20.16 -17.24
C LEU A 20 -9.19 19.82 -15.79
N VAL A 21 -10.12 19.29 -15.02
CA VAL A 21 -9.86 18.86 -13.64
C VAL A 21 -9.61 17.37 -13.63
N ASN A 22 -8.46 16.95 -13.11
CA ASN A 22 -8.21 15.54 -12.85
C ASN A 22 -8.99 15.11 -11.61
N VAL A 23 -9.99 14.25 -11.78
CA VAL A 23 -10.84 13.73 -10.70
C VAL A 23 -10.21 12.51 -10.02
N THR A 24 -9.23 11.88 -10.68
CA THR A 24 -8.61 10.65 -10.16
C THR A 24 -7.57 10.99 -9.09
N PRO A 25 -7.62 10.36 -7.92
CA PRO A 25 -6.60 10.54 -6.89
C PRO A 25 -5.25 9.98 -7.35
N GLU A 26 -4.18 10.72 -7.08
CA GLU A 26 -2.82 10.41 -7.52
C GLU A 26 -1.90 9.97 -6.37
N ALA A 27 -2.44 9.78 -5.16
CA ALA A 27 -1.66 9.46 -4.00
C ALA A 27 -1.10 8.03 -4.06
N THR A 28 0.22 7.90 -3.87
CA THR A 28 0.96 6.63 -3.81
C THR A 28 1.75 6.56 -2.49
N PRO A 29 1.08 6.36 -1.35
CA PRO A 29 1.71 6.46 -0.04
C PRO A 29 2.77 5.38 0.19
N VAL A 30 2.52 4.14 -0.19
CA VAL A 30 3.44 3.02 0.04
C VAL A 30 4.73 3.21 -0.74
N THR A 31 4.64 3.54 -2.04
CA THR A 31 5.81 3.80 -2.88
C THR A 31 6.65 4.98 -2.38
N SER A 32 6.01 5.95 -1.70
CA SER A 32 6.71 7.11 -1.14
C SER A 32 7.46 6.78 0.14
N MET A 33 6.99 5.82 0.92
CA MET A 33 7.57 5.44 2.22
C MET A 33 8.65 4.37 2.08
N ILE A 34 8.54 3.48 1.09
CA ILE A 34 9.52 2.42 0.85
C ILE A 34 10.85 3.01 0.39
N GLN A 35 11.93 2.53 1.01
CA GLN A 35 13.28 2.86 0.60
C GLN A 35 13.58 2.31 -0.80
N LYS A 36 14.27 3.09 -1.62
CA LYS A 36 14.62 2.74 -3.00
C LYS A 36 16.08 2.34 -3.08
N SER A 37 16.35 1.27 -3.83
CA SER A 37 17.71 0.83 -4.17
C SER A 37 17.81 0.50 -5.66
N GLU A 38 19.01 0.52 -6.19
CA GLU A 38 19.27 0.17 -7.58
C GLU A 38 19.48 -1.36 -7.71
N ALA A 39 18.88 -1.94 -8.75
CA ALA A 39 19.08 -3.33 -9.11
C ALA A 39 19.92 -3.42 -10.39
N SER A 40 21.05 -4.12 -10.33
CA SER A 40 21.94 -4.32 -11.49
C SER A 40 21.49 -5.46 -12.42
N ARG A 41 20.54 -6.28 -11.98
CA ARG A 41 20.05 -7.46 -12.71
C ARG A 41 18.53 -7.54 -12.64
N ASN A 42 17.93 -8.25 -13.60
CA ASN A 42 16.49 -8.51 -13.61
C ASN A 42 16.01 -9.40 -12.46
N ARG A 43 16.90 -10.20 -11.88
CA ARG A 43 16.66 -10.99 -10.67
C ARG A 43 17.50 -10.41 -9.54
N VAL A 44 16.87 -10.14 -8.43
CA VAL A 44 17.50 -9.69 -7.19
C VAL A 44 17.44 -10.82 -6.18
N ASP A 45 18.60 -11.24 -5.69
CA ASP A 45 18.76 -12.30 -4.70
C ASP A 45 19.23 -11.69 -3.39
N TRP A 46 18.70 -12.20 -2.26
CA TRP A 46 19.15 -11.87 -0.90
C TRP A 46 19.08 -13.09 -0.01
N GLN A 47 19.71 -13.02 1.14
CA GLN A 47 19.71 -14.08 2.11
C GLN A 47 19.04 -13.60 3.41
N THR A 48 18.31 -14.50 4.05
CA THR A 48 17.76 -14.30 5.38
C THR A 48 18.34 -15.36 6.30
N HIS A 49 18.66 -14.93 7.53
CA HIS A 49 19.13 -15.81 8.59
C HIS A 49 18.20 -15.67 9.79
N VAL A 50 17.79 -16.77 10.36
CA VAL A 50 16.96 -16.81 11.57
C VAL A 50 17.88 -17.14 12.73
N LEU A 51 17.80 -16.37 13.81
CA LEU A 51 18.50 -16.71 15.04
C LEU A 51 17.90 -17.95 15.69
N ASP A 52 18.75 -18.77 16.28
CA ASP A 52 18.28 -19.93 17.03
C ASP A 52 17.46 -19.51 18.25
N ALA A 53 16.56 -20.38 18.67
CA ALA A 53 15.76 -20.13 19.85
C ALA A 53 16.62 -20.01 21.11
N SER A 54 16.28 -19.07 22.00
CA SER A 54 16.98 -18.94 23.28
C SER A 54 16.87 -20.24 24.10
N ASN A 55 18.00 -20.72 24.60
CA ASN A 55 18.06 -21.90 25.48
C ASN A 55 18.32 -21.44 26.92
N LYS A 56 17.31 -21.55 27.78
CA LYS A 56 17.39 -21.18 29.19
C LYS A 56 18.29 -22.14 30.03
N ASP A 57 18.53 -23.35 29.53
CA ASP A 57 19.30 -24.37 30.20
C ASP A 57 20.73 -24.51 29.61
N ASN A 58 21.18 -23.48 28.87
CA ASN A 58 22.51 -23.41 28.26
C ASN A 58 23.58 -23.12 29.34
N ALA A 59 23.89 -24.16 30.16
CA ALA A 59 24.91 -24.12 31.16
C ALA A 59 26.03 -25.08 30.79
N GLY A 60 27.27 -24.58 30.75
CA GLY A 60 28.47 -25.38 30.56
C GLY A 60 29.14 -25.75 31.91
N VAL A 61 29.86 -26.85 31.94
CA VAL A 61 30.71 -27.20 33.09
C VAL A 61 31.96 -26.34 33.04
N ASP A 62 32.35 -25.75 34.14
CA ASP A 62 33.56 -24.94 34.24
C ASP A 62 34.81 -25.76 33.86
N GLY A 63 35.61 -25.20 32.92
CA GLY A 63 36.79 -25.87 32.40
C GLY A 63 36.55 -26.97 31.37
N ALA A 64 35.32 -27.20 30.91
CA ALA A 64 35.06 -28.15 29.84
C ALA A 64 35.27 -27.54 28.44
N ASP A 65 35.87 -28.32 27.55
CA ASP A 65 35.97 -27.92 26.14
C ASP A 65 34.62 -27.92 25.45
N VAL A 66 34.38 -26.92 24.61
CA VAL A 66 33.19 -26.88 23.77
C VAL A 66 33.32 -27.90 22.63
N THR A 67 32.66 -29.03 22.80
CA THR A 67 32.56 -30.06 21.76
C THR A 67 31.31 -29.80 20.91
N ASN A 68 31.42 -29.93 19.57
CA ASN A 68 30.32 -29.73 18.59
C ASN A 68 29.94 -28.29 18.21
N ALA A 69 30.91 -27.38 18.09
CA ALA A 69 30.66 -26.03 17.59
C ALA A 69 29.97 -25.96 16.19
N THR A 70 30.02 -27.07 15.42
CA THR A 70 29.35 -27.15 14.12
C THR A 70 27.91 -27.67 14.15
N ALA A 71 27.45 -28.19 15.30
CA ALA A 71 26.10 -28.75 15.42
C ALA A 71 24.99 -27.68 15.41
N ASP A 72 25.32 -26.44 15.79
CA ASP A 72 24.38 -25.33 15.91
C ASP A 72 24.40 -24.37 14.71
N TYR A 73 25.03 -24.79 13.59
CA TYR A 73 25.07 -23.96 12.41
C TYR A 73 23.77 -24.07 11.59
N THR A 74 22.98 -22.99 11.56
CA THR A 74 21.82 -22.86 10.71
C THR A 74 22.20 -22.12 9.42
N ALA A 75 22.05 -22.77 8.27
CA ALA A 75 22.40 -22.15 6.99
C ALA A 75 21.41 -21.01 6.62
N PRO A 76 21.89 -19.89 6.07
CA PRO A 76 21.01 -18.84 5.60
C PRO A 76 20.12 -19.31 4.45
N THR A 77 18.89 -18.86 4.41
CA THR A 77 17.93 -19.15 3.35
C THR A 77 18.02 -18.09 2.25
N ALA A 78 18.26 -18.55 1.01
CA ALA A 78 18.29 -17.68 -0.16
C ALA A 78 16.88 -17.36 -0.65
N LEU A 79 16.57 -16.09 -0.78
CA LEU A 79 15.33 -15.57 -1.34
C LEU A 79 15.64 -14.76 -2.61
N PHE A 80 14.67 -14.65 -3.49
CA PHE A 80 14.82 -13.85 -4.70
C PHE A 80 13.48 -13.28 -5.18
N ASN A 81 13.57 -12.21 -5.97
CA ASN A 81 12.43 -11.64 -6.68
C ASN A 81 12.85 -11.21 -8.09
N TYR A 82 11.88 -11.05 -8.99
CA TYR A 82 12.11 -10.52 -10.33
C TYR A 82 11.70 -9.06 -10.40
N CYS A 83 12.47 -8.27 -11.16
CA CYS A 83 12.09 -6.91 -11.49
C CYS A 83 10.96 -6.93 -12.53
N GLN A 84 9.95 -6.11 -12.29
CA GLN A 84 8.86 -5.87 -13.24
C GLN A 84 9.05 -4.52 -13.91
N THR A 85 8.93 -4.46 -15.22
CA THR A 85 9.01 -3.22 -15.98
C THR A 85 7.61 -2.75 -16.35
N PRO A 86 7.02 -1.79 -15.61
CA PRO A 86 5.71 -1.26 -15.93
C PRO A 86 5.77 -0.41 -17.20
N GLN A 87 4.78 -0.56 -18.08
CA GLN A 87 4.70 0.16 -19.34
C GLN A 87 3.30 0.71 -19.56
N ARG A 88 3.22 1.98 -19.97
CA ARG A 88 1.97 2.61 -20.41
C ARG A 88 2.20 3.32 -21.73
N PRO A 89 1.62 2.82 -22.83
CA PRO A 89 1.70 3.49 -24.10
C PRO A 89 0.92 4.82 -24.05
N PHE A 90 1.42 5.82 -24.72
CA PHE A 90 0.72 7.09 -24.92
C PHE A 90 0.95 7.58 -26.34
N GLY A 91 -0.01 8.33 -26.84
CA GLY A 91 0.04 8.89 -28.18
C GLY A 91 -1.07 9.92 -28.37
N ALA A 92 -0.86 10.83 -29.28
CA ALA A 92 -1.86 11.78 -29.72
C ALA A 92 -1.87 11.78 -31.26
N SER A 93 -3.06 11.90 -31.86
CA SER A 93 -3.13 12.09 -33.30
C SER A 93 -2.65 13.52 -33.64
N PHE A 94 -2.10 13.68 -34.83
CA PHE A 94 -1.66 14.99 -35.30
C PHE A 94 -2.79 16.04 -35.28
N THR A 95 -3.99 15.64 -35.67
CA THR A 95 -5.19 16.50 -35.59
C THR A 95 -5.51 16.86 -34.13
N TYR A 96 -5.36 15.89 -33.19
CA TYR A 96 -5.60 16.12 -31.78
C TYR A 96 -4.61 17.12 -31.18
N ASP A 97 -3.36 17.13 -31.62
CA ASP A 97 -2.32 18.04 -31.15
C ASP A 97 -2.46 19.44 -31.74
N ALA A 98 -2.94 19.54 -33.01
CA ALA A 98 -3.09 20.80 -33.73
C ALA A 98 -4.35 21.62 -33.37
N ILE A 99 -5.38 20.98 -32.79
CA ILE A 99 -6.64 21.66 -32.45
C ILE A 99 -6.55 22.28 -31.06
N ASN A 100 -6.80 23.58 -30.94
CA ASN A 100 -7.02 24.27 -29.67
C ASN A 100 -8.24 23.70 -28.96
N LYS A 101 -8.04 23.14 -27.78
CA LYS A 101 -9.08 22.50 -26.99
C LYS A 101 -9.59 23.41 -25.87
N PRO A 102 -10.90 23.37 -25.60
CA PRO A 102 -11.44 23.98 -24.39
C PRO A 102 -10.75 23.38 -23.17
N GLY A 103 -10.22 24.20 -22.28
CA GLY A 103 -9.54 23.79 -21.06
C GLY A 103 -8.02 23.73 -21.15
N MET A 104 -7.42 23.91 -22.30
CA MET A 104 -6.00 24.24 -22.45
C MET A 104 -5.86 25.75 -22.46
N GLY A 105 -5.20 26.32 -21.44
CA GLY A 105 -4.89 27.74 -21.38
C GLY A 105 -3.92 28.14 -22.50
N GLN A 106 -3.92 29.41 -22.86
CA GLN A 106 -2.96 29.95 -23.81
C GLN A 106 -1.54 29.83 -23.19
N GLY A 107 -0.72 28.93 -23.73
CA GLY A 107 0.60 28.58 -23.21
C GLY A 107 0.67 27.21 -22.54
N ASP A 108 -0.41 26.45 -22.49
CA ASP A 108 -0.39 25.06 -22.01
C ASP A 108 0.35 24.14 -23.00
N LYS A 109 0.85 23.05 -22.44
CA LYS A 109 1.60 22.03 -23.19
C LYS A 109 0.76 21.43 -24.31
N SER A 110 1.40 20.95 -25.35
CA SER A 110 0.76 20.27 -26.48
C SER A 110 -0.11 19.08 -25.96
N GLY A 111 -1.09 18.67 -26.77
CA GLY A 111 -1.94 17.53 -26.43
C GLY A 111 -1.15 16.26 -26.15
N PHE A 112 -0.02 16.08 -26.85
CA PHE A 112 0.92 14.97 -26.63
C PHE A 112 1.61 15.05 -25.25
N ASP A 113 2.10 16.24 -24.86
CA ASP A 113 2.75 16.44 -23.56
C ASP A 113 1.77 16.27 -22.39
N ALA A 114 0.54 16.75 -22.56
CA ALA A 114 -0.51 16.55 -21.56
C ALA A 114 -0.81 15.07 -21.37
N GLU A 115 -0.91 14.29 -22.45
CA GLU A 115 -1.15 12.85 -22.39
C GLU A 115 0.04 12.10 -21.78
N LYS A 116 1.28 12.50 -22.09
CA LYS A 116 2.50 11.98 -21.48
C LYS A 116 2.48 12.14 -19.94
N ILE A 117 2.15 13.35 -19.48
CA ILE A 117 2.06 13.63 -18.03
C ILE A 117 0.95 12.79 -17.39
N ARG A 118 -0.22 12.69 -18.02
CA ARG A 118 -1.35 11.89 -17.55
C ARG A 118 -0.97 10.42 -17.42
N LYS A 119 -0.33 9.85 -18.43
CA LYS A 119 0.13 8.45 -18.40
C LYS A 119 1.25 8.21 -17.38
N GLY A 120 2.12 9.22 -17.19
CA GLY A 120 3.14 9.15 -16.12
C GLY A 120 2.53 9.07 -14.72
N LYS A 121 1.41 9.76 -14.47
CA LYS A 121 0.67 9.64 -13.20
C LYS A 121 0.04 8.26 -13.03
N VAL A 122 -0.58 7.74 -14.10
CA VAL A 122 -1.14 6.37 -14.10
C VAL A 122 -0.05 5.34 -13.84
N LEU A 123 1.14 5.51 -14.44
CA LEU A 123 2.27 4.61 -14.22
C LEU A 123 2.71 4.55 -12.74
N LYS A 124 2.67 5.68 -12.03
CA LYS A 124 2.93 5.69 -10.57
C LYS A 124 1.90 4.88 -9.79
N LEU A 125 0.62 4.97 -10.15
CA LEU A 125 -0.43 4.15 -9.53
C LEU A 125 -0.24 2.66 -9.85
N ASP A 126 0.19 2.31 -11.07
CA ASP A 126 0.51 0.93 -11.42
C ASP A 126 1.66 0.37 -10.57
N ILE A 127 2.69 1.18 -10.31
CA ILE A 127 3.82 0.78 -9.44
C ILE A 127 3.33 0.51 -8.02
N GLU A 128 2.48 1.38 -7.47
CA GLU A 128 1.86 1.17 -6.16
C GLU A 128 1.04 -0.13 -6.13
N ALA A 129 0.20 -0.34 -7.14
CA ALA A 129 -0.63 -1.54 -7.26
C ALA A 129 0.20 -2.82 -7.41
N MET A 130 1.29 -2.78 -8.16
CA MET A 130 2.21 -3.93 -8.31
C MET A 130 2.83 -4.33 -6.97
N ILE A 131 3.32 -3.35 -6.21
CA ILE A 131 3.95 -3.58 -4.90
C ILE A 131 2.95 -4.19 -3.92
N LEU A 132 1.72 -3.69 -3.91
CA LEU A 132 0.66 -4.14 -3.01
C LEU A 132 -0.10 -5.39 -3.50
N SER A 133 0.23 -5.91 -4.67
CA SER A 133 -0.48 -7.05 -5.26
C SER A 133 -0.22 -8.36 -4.51
N ASN A 134 -1.11 -9.34 -4.74
CA ASN A 134 -0.92 -10.74 -4.34
C ASN A 134 -0.32 -11.59 -5.48
N ASN A 135 0.30 -10.96 -6.47
CA ASN A 135 0.93 -11.67 -7.58
C ASN A 135 2.15 -12.46 -7.11
N ASP A 136 2.36 -13.62 -7.72
CA ASP A 136 3.62 -14.35 -7.54
C ASP A 136 4.66 -13.87 -8.57
N ARG A 137 5.93 -14.10 -8.24
CA ARG A 137 7.06 -13.78 -9.11
C ARG A 137 7.01 -14.58 -10.39
N GLN A 138 7.32 -13.93 -11.50
CA GLN A 138 7.38 -14.55 -12.82
C GLN A 138 8.60 -14.04 -13.56
N GLN A 139 9.39 -14.97 -14.11
CA GLN A 139 10.54 -14.60 -14.94
C GLN A 139 10.08 -14.01 -16.27
N SER A 140 10.76 -12.98 -16.74
CA SER A 140 10.59 -12.50 -18.11
C SER A 140 11.27 -13.48 -19.08
N LEU A 141 10.50 -14.00 -20.03
CA LEU A 141 10.97 -14.88 -21.10
C LEU A 141 10.63 -14.24 -22.45
N PRO A 142 11.56 -13.49 -23.05
CA PRO A 142 11.31 -12.78 -24.31
C PRO A 142 10.88 -13.70 -25.46
N GLU A 143 11.41 -14.92 -25.49
CA GLU A 143 11.11 -15.92 -26.53
C GLU A 143 9.65 -16.38 -26.51
N THR A 144 9.00 -16.36 -25.36
CA THR A 144 7.59 -16.78 -25.20
C THR A 144 6.65 -15.59 -24.99
N THR A 145 7.12 -14.35 -25.17
CA THR A 145 6.36 -13.13 -24.89
C THR A 145 5.84 -13.01 -23.44
N GLN A 146 6.43 -13.80 -22.52
CA GLN A 146 6.06 -13.78 -21.11
C GLN A 146 6.67 -12.56 -20.40
N ALA A 147 5.80 -11.68 -19.91
CA ALA A 147 6.25 -10.54 -19.12
C ALA A 147 6.72 -10.96 -17.73
N GLY A 148 7.82 -10.34 -17.28
CA GLY A 148 8.27 -10.49 -15.89
C GLY A 148 7.31 -9.83 -14.91
N LYS A 149 7.04 -10.50 -13.78
CA LYS A 149 6.23 -9.97 -12.68
C LYS A 149 7.01 -10.02 -11.38
N LEU A 150 6.89 -8.98 -10.59
CA LEU A 150 7.40 -8.98 -9.23
C LEU A 150 6.42 -9.71 -8.31
N ARG A 151 6.94 -10.35 -7.27
CA ARG A 151 6.13 -10.88 -6.17
C ARG A 151 5.74 -9.72 -5.26
N GLY A 152 4.44 -9.47 -5.12
CA GLY A 152 3.93 -8.39 -4.31
C GLY A 152 4.04 -8.67 -2.80
N ILE A 153 3.89 -7.62 -1.98
CA ILE A 153 4.04 -7.69 -0.52
C ILE A 153 3.06 -8.69 0.08
N GLN A 154 1.80 -8.67 -0.34
CA GLN A 154 0.79 -9.60 0.20
C GLN A 154 1.18 -11.07 0.00
N ARG A 155 1.84 -11.40 -1.10
CA ARG A 155 2.30 -12.76 -1.38
C ARG A 155 3.54 -13.17 -0.57
N TRP A 156 4.34 -12.19 -0.10
CA TRP A 156 5.47 -12.45 0.77
C TRP A 156 5.04 -12.79 2.20
N ILE A 157 3.91 -12.26 2.66
CA ILE A 157 3.39 -12.49 3.99
C ILE A 157 2.74 -13.89 4.02
N THR A 158 3.44 -14.85 4.61
CA THR A 158 2.99 -16.25 4.76
C THR A 158 2.77 -16.63 6.21
N THR A 159 3.34 -15.88 7.14
CA THR A 159 3.21 -16.03 8.60
C THR A 159 2.48 -14.82 9.18
N ASN A 160 2.09 -14.86 10.43
CA ASN A 160 1.44 -13.76 11.14
C ASN A 160 0.18 -13.23 10.41
N ILE A 161 -0.58 -14.15 9.85
CA ILE A 161 -1.85 -13.86 9.19
C ILE A 161 -2.98 -14.05 10.20
N VAL A 162 -3.90 -13.07 10.23
CA VAL A 162 -5.18 -13.16 10.93
C VAL A 162 -6.28 -13.22 9.89
N SER A 163 -7.01 -14.31 9.84
CA SER A 163 -8.11 -14.52 8.90
C SER A 163 -9.45 -14.36 9.58
N ALA A 164 -10.38 -13.69 8.93
CA ALA A 164 -11.77 -13.61 9.37
C ALA A 164 -12.48 -14.98 9.42
N ALA A 165 -11.97 -15.97 8.68
CA ALA A 165 -12.47 -17.35 8.71
C ALA A 165 -12.08 -18.14 9.97
N ASP A 166 -11.18 -17.60 10.81
CA ASP A 166 -10.81 -18.25 12.06
C ASP A 166 -11.98 -18.19 13.06
N PRO A 167 -12.44 -19.37 13.59
CA PRO A 167 -13.57 -19.43 14.51
C PRO A 167 -13.44 -18.56 15.77
N ARG A 168 -12.22 -18.17 16.13
CA ARG A 168 -11.96 -17.32 17.30
C ARG A 168 -12.55 -15.91 17.19
N TYR A 169 -12.83 -15.45 15.98
CA TYR A 169 -13.32 -14.09 15.75
C TYR A 169 -14.82 -14.00 15.49
N GLY A 170 -15.48 -15.11 15.15
CA GLY A 170 -16.94 -15.20 15.02
C GLY A 170 -17.59 -14.24 14.01
N SER A 171 -16.80 -13.49 13.27
CA SER A 171 -17.26 -12.48 12.30
C SER A 171 -16.25 -12.33 11.16
N ALA A 172 -16.77 -12.20 9.94
CA ALA A 172 -15.95 -11.88 8.77
C ALA A 172 -15.54 -10.41 8.68
N VAL A 173 -15.89 -9.59 9.68
CA VAL A 173 -15.61 -8.14 9.70
C VAL A 173 -14.43 -7.86 10.61
N LEU A 174 -13.53 -6.99 10.19
CA LEU A 174 -12.39 -6.52 10.98
C LEU A 174 -12.87 -5.98 12.34
N SER A 175 -12.37 -6.57 13.41
CA SER A 175 -12.65 -6.18 14.80
C SER A 175 -11.37 -5.70 15.50
N SER A 176 -11.53 -4.96 16.58
CA SER A 176 -10.39 -4.54 17.40
C SER A 176 -9.57 -5.72 17.91
N LYS A 177 -10.23 -6.82 18.28
CA LYS A 177 -9.54 -8.06 18.69
C LYS A 177 -8.63 -8.60 17.59
N MET A 178 -9.13 -8.68 16.34
CA MET A 178 -8.31 -9.14 15.20
C MET A 178 -7.08 -8.25 14.98
N PHE A 179 -7.26 -6.95 15.13
CA PHE A 179 -6.18 -5.98 14.97
C PHE A 179 -5.10 -6.16 16.06
N TYR A 180 -5.51 -6.26 17.33
CA TYR A 180 -4.56 -6.47 18.42
C TYR A 180 -3.89 -7.84 18.38
N ASP A 181 -4.60 -8.90 17.99
CA ASP A 181 -4.02 -10.23 17.79
C ASP A 181 -2.99 -10.23 16.64
N LEU A 182 -3.22 -9.44 15.59
CA LEU A 182 -2.25 -9.28 14.50
C LEU A 182 -0.99 -8.55 14.98
N ALA A 183 -1.16 -7.47 15.74
CA ALA A 183 -0.05 -6.72 16.33
C ALA A 183 0.74 -7.62 17.31
N GLN A 184 0.06 -8.41 18.15
CA GLN A 184 0.70 -9.35 19.05
C GLN A 184 1.52 -10.40 18.31
N LYS A 185 0.96 -11.05 17.28
CA LYS A 185 1.68 -12.03 16.47
C LYS A 185 2.94 -11.44 15.82
N SER A 186 2.86 -10.18 15.38
CA SER A 186 4.02 -9.48 14.83
C SER A 186 5.12 -9.30 15.87
N VAL A 187 4.77 -8.83 17.07
CA VAL A 187 5.73 -8.62 18.16
C VAL A 187 6.30 -9.94 18.66
N ASP A 188 5.49 -10.97 18.83
CA ASP A 188 5.92 -12.31 19.25
C ASP A 188 6.92 -12.94 18.25
N SER A 189 6.85 -12.53 16.99
CA SER A 189 7.80 -12.92 15.93
C SER A 189 9.01 -11.99 15.83
N GLY A 190 9.16 -11.02 16.73
CA GLY A 190 10.27 -10.05 16.75
C GLY A 190 10.10 -8.85 15.81
N GLY A 191 8.89 -8.60 15.30
CA GLY A 191 8.59 -7.42 14.49
C GLY A 191 8.16 -6.23 15.35
N GLU A 192 8.54 -5.04 14.93
CA GLU A 192 8.13 -3.76 15.54
C GLU A 192 7.42 -2.90 14.49
N PRO A 193 6.15 -3.20 14.15
CA PRO A 193 5.45 -2.46 13.12
C PRO A 193 5.12 -1.03 13.60
N GLU A 194 5.56 -0.04 12.83
CA GLU A 194 5.29 1.38 13.07
C GLU A 194 4.15 1.92 12.21
N THR A 195 3.89 1.27 11.07
CA THR A 195 2.93 1.76 10.09
C THR A 195 1.87 0.71 9.77
N VAL A 196 0.63 1.16 9.71
CA VAL A 196 -0.54 0.36 9.33
C VAL A 196 -1.07 0.84 8.00
N PHE A 197 -0.95 0.04 6.95
CA PHE A 197 -1.60 0.32 5.68
C PHE A 197 -3.00 -0.29 5.67
N ALA A 198 -3.99 0.53 5.39
CA ALA A 198 -5.38 0.13 5.38
C ALA A 198 -6.10 0.60 4.12
N ASN A 199 -6.98 -0.24 3.58
CA ASN A 199 -7.92 0.19 2.55
C ASN A 199 -9.05 1.04 3.15
N SER A 200 -9.95 1.59 2.32
CA SER A 200 -11.01 2.49 2.75
C SER A 200 -11.95 1.84 3.78
N PHE A 201 -12.30 0.57 3.55
CA PHE A 201 -13.20 -0.15 4.44
C PHE A 201 -12.55 -0.49 5.78
N ALA A 202 -11.31 -0.99 5.76
CA ALA A 202 -10.55 -1.27 6.98
C ALA A 202 -10.34 -0.01 7.81
N ARG A 203 -10.01 1.13 7.19
CA ARG A 203 -9.86 2.41 7.89
C ARG A 203 -11.16 2.86 8.55
N MET A 204 -12.30 2.68 7.88
CA MET A 204 -13.60 2.97 8.47
C MET A 204 -13.86 2.09 9.70
N LYS A 205 -13.54 0.79 9.62
CA LYS A 205 -13.68 -0.13 10.75
C LYS A 205 -12.73 0.17 11.90
N ILE A 206 -11.50 0.59 11.62
CA ILE A 206 -10.56 1.03 12.64
C ILE A 206 -11.10 2.24 13.40
N ASN A 207 -11.72 3.19 12.72
CA ASN A 207 -12.37 4.32 13.39
C ASN A 207 -13.50 3.89 14.33
N GLU A 208 -14.19 2.80 14.05
CA GLU A 208 -15.25 2.26 14.92
C GLU A 208 -14.70 1.65 16.23
N PHE A 209 -13.39 1.34 16.33
CA PHE A 209 -12.81 0.73 17.54
C PHE A 209 -12.88 1.62 18.77
N VAL A 210 -12.92 2.93 18.59
CA VAL A 210 -13.03 3.92 19.68
C VAL A 210 -14.47 4.07 20.18
N GLY A 211 -15.42 3.41 19.54
CA GLY A 211 -16.84 3.54 19.86
C GLY A 211 -17.54 4.66 19.09
N PRO A 212 -18.82 4.92 19.39
CA PRO A 212 -19.54 5.99 18.70
C PRO A 212 -18.84 7.32 18.94
N PRO A 213 -18.78 8.19 17.90
CA PRO A 213 -18.07 9.45 17.97
C PRO A 213 -18.54 10.26 19.18
N THR A 214 -17.67 10.38 20.16
CA THR A 214 -17.85 11.38 21.21
C THR A 214 -17.78 12.71 20.50
N ARG A 215 -18.82 13.52 20.57
CA ARG A 215 -18.88 14.83 19.94
C ARG A 215 -17.74 15.72 20.47
N ASP A 216 -16.61 15.69 19.84
CA ASP A 216 -15.66 16.78 19.93
C ASP A 216 -16.22 17.93 19.08
N ILE A 217 -17.08 18.71 19.70
CA ILE A 217 -17.59 19.93 19.11
C ILE A 217 -16.53 20.98 19.39
N ASP A 218 -15.80 21.38 18.34
CA ASP A 218 -15.04 22.61 18.36
C ASP A 218 -15.95 23.73 18.92
N SER A 219 -15.38 24.65 19.73
CA SER A 219 -16.09 25.72 20.43
C SER A 219 -17.03 26.55 19.54
N LEU A 220 -16.97 26.40 18.23
CA LEU A 220 -17.82 27.00 17.20
C LEU A 220 -18.89 26.05 16.60
N GLY A 221 -18.96 24.77 17.03
CA GLY A 221 -20.01 23.83 16.60
C GLY A 221 -19.95 23.39 15.14
N ARG A 222 -18.83 23.60 14.45
CA ARG A 222 -18.72 23.45 12.97
C ARG A 222 -18.03 22.19 12.49
N LYS A 223 -17.38 21.41 13.35
CA LYS A 223 -16.62 20.20 12.96
C LYS A 223 -16.94 19.03 13.87
N ILE A 224 -17.36 17.93 13.25
CA ILE A 224 -17.28 16.60 13.84
C ILE A 224 -15.97 15.99 13.34
N MET A 225 -14.97 15.89 14.20
CA MET A 225 -13.73 15.18 13.88
C MET A 225 -13.78 13.81 14.54
N HIS A 226 -13.80 12.77 13.71
CA HIS A 226 -13.67 11.38 14.16
C HIS A 226 -12.78 10.65 13.18
N MET A 227 -11.48 10.86 13.30
CA MET A 227 -10.49 10.19 12.47
C MET A 227 -9.31 9.80 13.34
N ILE A 228 -9.00 8.51 13.37
CA ILE A 228 -7.86 7.96 14.09
C ILE A 228 -6.69 7.90 13.11
N ASP A 229 -5.64 8.64 13.37
CA ASP A 229 -4.41 8.60 12.58
C ASP A 229 -3.31 7.79 13.26
N ILE A 230 -3.40 7.60 14.58
CA ILE A 230 -2.43 6.82 15.36
C ILE A 230 -3.20 5.87 16.28
N ILE A 231 -2.82 4.60 16.27
CA ILE A 231 -3.29 3.58 17.22
C ILE A 231 -2.15 3.19 18.12
N GLN A 232 -2.42 3.17 19.43
CA GLN A 232 -1.51 2.59 20.41
C GLN A 232 -1.77 1.09 20.50
N SER A 233 -0.81 0.27 20.10
CA SER A 233 -0.85 -1.19 20.23
C SER A 233 0.26 -1.69 21.15
N ILE A 234 0.38 -3.02 21.32
CA ILE A 234 1.47 -3.66 22.06
C ILE A 234 2.85 -3.35 21.41
N ALA A 235 2.89 -3.12 20.10
CA ALA A 235 4.09 -2.73 19.38
C ALA A 235 4.45 -1.23 19.52
N GLY A 236 3.65 -0.44 20.24
CA GLY A 236 3.82 1.00 20.35
C GLY A 236 2.81 1.80 19.52
N PRO A 237 3.06 3.09 19.30
CA PRO A 237 2.23 3.95 18.48
C PRO A 237 2.39 3.59 17.00
N GLN A 238 1.29 3.27 16.32
CA GLN A 238 1.26 2.89 14.91
C GLN A 238 0.52 3.94 14.11
N GLN A 239 1.15 4.47 13.06
CA GLN A 239 0.55 5.44 12.15
C GLN A 239 -0.32 4.72 11.11
N ILE A 240 -1.56 5.16 10.93
CA ILE A 240 -2.47 4.60 9.93
C ILE A 240 -2.33 5.36 8.63
N VAL A 241 -1.95 4.67 7.58
CA VAL A 241 -1.81 5.19 6.23
C VAL A 241 -2.86 4.58 5.33
N PHE A 242 -3.62 5.43 4.66
CA PHE A 242 -4.63 5.00 3.72
C PHE A 242 -4.04 4.76 2.34
N SER A 243 -4.17 3.55 1.79
CA SER A 243 -3.83 3.25 0.40
C SER A 243 -5.06 2.78 -0.36
N ARG A 244 -5.32 3.39 -1.52
CA ARG A 244 -6.45 3.02 -2.41
C ARG A 244 -6.14 1.80 -3.24
N GLU A 245 -4.87 1.55 -3.52
CA GLU A 245 -4.42 0.43 -4.33
C GLU A 245 -4.25 -0.86 -3.51
N LEU A 246 -4.43 -0.79 -2.19
CA LEU A 246 -4.54 -1.96 -1.34
C LEU A 246 -5.91 -2.61 -1.58
N LYS A 247 -6.03 -3.31 -2.70
CA LYS A 247 -7.23 -4.05 -3.11
C LYS A 247 -6.98 -5.52 -2.85
N ASP A 248 -7.99 -6.20 -2.35
CA ASP A 248 -8.03 -7.65 -2.32
C ASP A 248 -9.03 -8.11 -3.38
N ASP A 249 -8.67 -9.11 -4.17
CA ASP A 249 -9.53 -9.70 -5.20
C ASP A 249 -10.82 -10.32 -4.61
N SER A 250 -10.84 -10.54 -3.31
CA SER A 250 -11.95 -11.17 -2.57
C SER A 250 -12.87 -10.20 -1.84
N ALA A 251 -12.80 -8.89 -2.09
CA ALA A 251 -13.51 -7.86 -1.31
C ALA A 251 -13.20 -7.88 0.21
N ALA A 252 -12.11 -8.49 0.60
CA ALA A 252 -11.69 -8.63 1.99
C ALA A 252 -11.11 -7.33 2.54
N GLN A 253 -11.17 -7.22 3.85
CA GLN A 253 -10.61 -6.11 4.60
C GLN A 253 -9.13 -6.38 4.80
N THR A 254 -8.28 -5.69 4.05
CA THR A 254 -6.85 -5.90 4.14
C THR A 254 -6.20 -4.81 4.97
N VAL A 255 -5.47 -5.23 5.98
CA VAL A 255 -4.60 -4.41 6.83
C VAL A 255 -3.21 -5.03 6.78
N LEU A 256 -2.21 -4.21 6.46
CA LEU A 256 -0.81 -4.60 6.50
C LEU A 256 -0.11 -3.81 7.61
N LEU A 257 0.59 -4.51 8.49
CA LEU A 257 1.50 -3.93 9.47
C LEU A 257 2.93 -3.97 8.93
N MET A 258 3.59 -2.83 8.90
CA MET A 258 4.97 -2.66 8.44
C MET A 258 5.77 -1.82 9.43
#